data_b8198ba2cc02b6fdf38c4da9602fea86
#
_entry.id   b8198ba2cc02b6fdf38c4da9602fea86
#
_cell.length_a   1.000
_cell.length_b   1.000
_cell.length_c   1.000
_cell.angle_alpha   90.00
_cell.angle_beta   90.00
_cell.angle_gamma   90.00
#
_symmetry.space_group_name_H-M   'P 1'
#
loop_
_entity.id
_entity.type
_entity.pdbx_description
1 polymer ?
#
loop_
_entity_poly.entity_id
_entity_poly.type
_entity_poly.pdbx_seq_one_letter_code
_entity_poly.pdbx_strand_id
1 'polypeptide(L)'
;MSPNKPLMIARVARAAAASAVFATFVAAHAEMIEPARIVAPTLTLAAAPAAMPTATPAVAAVPRPVTPAALPQTGTSNAVPPATCSAPTEFSHLDRPLIRTARRLAGGEPLTIVAIGSSSTAGAGASSPDASYPSRLAVELKQRFPLQAITVLNRGVNGDETEDMMARFASGVIAEHPQLVLWQVGTNSVLRDHPLAPHSAQLREGIDELKATGADVVLIDPQYAPKVLVKSETPGMVEQIAAAAKEENVDLFRRFAVMRNWFEVQHLPFGTFVSPDGLHMNDWGYACVAKLLATGIAEAATRPVASAHAH
;
A
#
# COMPACT_ATOMS: atom_id res chain seq x y z
N MET A 1 64.76 -36.67 -20.99
CA MET A 1 64.77 -37.82 -20.04
C MET A 1 63.73 -37.55 -18.98
N SER A 2 62.77 -38.42 -18.97
CA SER A 2 61.60 -38.65 -18.11
C SER A 2 61.95 -38.66 -16.61
N PRO A 3 60.97 -38.73 -15.62
CA PRO A 3 59.55 -39.15 -15.83
C PRO A 3 58.46 -38.43 -15.02
N ASN A 4 57.27 -38.67 -15.44
CA ASN A 4 55.99 -38.45 -14.79
C ASN A 4 55.84 -39.05 -13.40
N LYS A 5 55.14 -38.36 -12.51
CA LYS A 5 54.42 -38.99 -11.38
C LYS A 5 52.96 -38.53 -11.36
N PRO A 6 52.01 -39.44 -11.22
CA PRO A 6 50.56 -39.10 -11.15
C PRO A 6 50.17 -38.71 -9.70
N LEU A 7 49.34 -37.67 -9.59
CA LEU A 7 48.74 -37.24 -8.34
C LEU A 7 47.47 -38.06 -8.06
N MET A 8 47.52 -38.80 -6.92
CA MET A 8 46.38 -39.57 -6.38
C MET A 8 45.27 -38.68 -5.92
N ILE A 9 44.07 -38.91 -6.45
CA ILE A 9 42.84 -38.28 -5.96
C ILE A 9 42.31 -39.15 -4.81
N ALA A 10 42.39 -38.60 -3.57
CA ALA A 10 41.78 -39.21 -2.39
C ALA A 10 40.29 -38.82 -2.35
N ARG A 11 39.39 -39.75 -2.59
CA ARG A 11 37.96 -39.66 -2.31
C ARG A 11 37.75 -39.83 -0.81
N VAL A 12 37.27 -38.79 -0.13
CA VAL A 12 36.77 -38.89 1.24
C VAL A 12 35.24 -39.11 1.17
N ALA A 13 34.84 -40.33 1.42
CA ALA A 13 33.46 -40.70 1.70
C ALA A 13 33.12 -40.23 3.13
N ARG A 14 32.12 -39.37 3.30
CA ARG A 14 31.50 -39.10 4.60
C ARG A 14 30.24 -39.94 4.75
N ALA A 15 30.30 -40.80 5.75
CA ALA A 15 29.21 -41.62 6.21
C ALA A 15 28.07 -40.83 6.81
N ALA A 16 26.83 -41.19 6.44
CA ALA A 16 25.62 -40.77 7.10
C ALA A 16 25.52 -41.52 8.45
N ALA A 17 25.46 -40.76 9.56
CA ALA A 17 25.07 -41.27 10.87
C ALA A 17 23.62 -40.89 11.12
N ALA A 18 22.73 -41.86 11.07
CA ALA A 18 21.38 -41.81 11.55
C ALA A 18 21.43 -41.85 13.09
N SER A 19 20.86 -40.85 13.75
CA SER A 19 20.58 -40.92 15.19
C SER A 19 19.07 -40.83 15.39
N ALA A 20 18.48 -41.99 15.60
CA ALA A 20 17.17 -42.14 16.20
C ALA A 20 17.34 -42.20 17.73
N VAL A 21 16.77 -41.24 18.44
CA VAL A 21 16.60 -41.35 19.90
C VAL A 21 15.33 -40.63 20.35
N PHE A 22 14.45 -41.42 20.94
CA PHE A 22 13.45 -41.21 21.99
C PHE A 22 12.16 -40.42 21.69
N ALA A 23 11.16 -41.21 21.40
CA ALA A 23 9.80 -40.97 21.87
C ALA A 23 9.72 -41.39 23.35
N THR A 24 9.41 -40.49 24.26
CA THR A 24 8.90 -40.80 25.60
C THR A 24 7.72 -39.92 25.92
N PHE A 25 6.57 -40.59 26.01
CA PHE A 25 5.42 -40.40 26.89
C PHE A 25 5.39 -39.11 27.74
N VAL A 26 4.38 -38.27 27.50
CA VAL A 26 3.58 -37.66 28.55
C VAL A 26 2.12 -37.74 28.13
N ALA A 27 1.42 -38.74 28.63
CA ALA A 27 -0.02 -38.72 28.74
C ALA A 27 -0.35 -38.16 30.11
N ALA A 28 -1.05 -37.03 30.17
CA ALA A 28 -1.80 -36.66 31.37
C ALA A 28 -2.76 -35.49 31.08
N HIS A 29 -4.02 -35.73 31.43
CA HIS A 29 -5.10 -34.82 31.75
C HIS A 29 -5.79 -34.07 30.62
N ALA A 30 -6.76 -34.79 30.03
CA ALA A 30 -7.95 -34.17 29.45
C ALA A 30 -8.90 -33.85 30.63
N GLU A 31 -8.87 -32.61 31.10
CA GLU A 31 -9.97 -32.06 31.89
C GLU A 31 -11.08 -31.64 30.92
N MET A 32 -12.22 -32.32 31.07
CA MET A 32 -13.45 -31.96 30.36
C MET A 32 -13.95 -30.62 30.89
N ILE A 33 -13.82 -29.58 30.07
CA ILE A 33 -14.50 -28.31 30.31
C ILE A 33 -15.91 -28.45 29.73
N GLU A 34 -16.91 -28.54 30.63
CA GLU A 34 -18.31 -28.47 30.25
C GLU A 34 -18.63 -27.15 29.53
N PRO A 35 -19.41 -27.16 28.41
CA PRO A 35 -19.80 -25.93 27.75
C PRO A 35 -20.80 -25.16 28.63
N ALA A 36 -20.42 -23.98 29.07
CA ALA A 36 -21.28 -23.03 29.74
C ALA A 36 -22.51 -22.73 28.87
N ARG A 37 -23.70 -23.05 29.38
CA ARG A 37 -24.96 -22.66 28.76
C ARG A 37 -25.09 -21.15 28.77
N ILE A 38 -25.05 -20.57 27.58
CA ILE A 38 -25.38 -19.16 27.35
C ILE A 38 -26.89 -19.04 27.45
N VAL A 39 -27.38 -18.50 28.57
CA VAL A 39 -28.76 -18.08 28.72
C VAL A 39 -28.95 -16.76 27.97
N ALA A 40 -29.66 -16.79 26.85
CA ALA A 40 -30.06 -15.59 26.13
C ALA A 40 -31.05 -14.77 26.99
N PRO A 41 -30.87 -13.45 27.15
CA PRO A 41 -31.86 -12.60 27.79
C PRO A 41 -33.06 -12.45 26.86
N THR A 42 -34.23 -12.82 27.41
CA THR A 42 -35.54 -12.62 26.78
C THR A 42 -35.83 -11.12 26.73
N LEU A 43 -35.84 -10.54 25.54
CA LEU A 43 -36.30 -9.17 25.30
C LEU A 43 -37.82 -9.14 25.43
N THR A 44 -38.32 -8.57 26.52
CA THR A 44 -39.73 -8.26 26.71
C THR A 44 -40.06 -7.05 25.83
N LEU A 45 -40.91 -7.29 24.84
CA LEU A 45 -41.44 -6.25 23.95
C LEU A 45 -42.41 -5.38 24.76
N ALA A 46 -42.04 -4.17 25.13
CA ALA A 46 -42.92 -3.20 25.75
C ALA A 46 -43.91 -2.64 24.69
N ALA A 47 -45.18 -2.74 24.97
CA ALA A 47 -46.26 -2.23 24.13
C ALA A 47 -46.19 -0.70 24.02
N ALA A 48 -46.34 -0.17 22.79
CA ALA A 48 -46.42 1.23 22.53
C ALA A 48 -47.72 1.86 23.08
N PRO A 49 -47.69 3.08 23.63
CA PRO A 49 -48.90 3.78 24.04
C PRO A 49 -49.68 4.30 22.84
N ALA A 50 -51.00 4.25 22.93
CA ALA A 50 -51.99 4.67 21.93
C ALA A 50 -51.83 6.15 21.54
N ALA A 51 -51.98 6.43 20.24
CA ALA A 51 -51.98 7.75 19.68
C ALA A 51 -53.14 8.62 20.17
N MET A 52 -52.83 9.83 20.66
CA MET A 52 -53.81 10.87 20.91
C MET A 52 -54.15 11.62 19.61
N PRO A 53 -55.41 12.07 19.42
CA PRO A 53 -55.76 12.79 18.21
C PRO A 53 -55.18 14.19 18.17
N THR A 54 -54.46 14.50 17.12
CA THR A 54 -53.91 15.84 16.85
C THR A 54 -54.97 16.79 16.39
N ALA A 55 -55.22 17.87 17.15
CA ALA A 55 -55.98 19.01 16.71
C ALA A 55 -55.22 19.81 15.65
N THR A 56 -55.87 20.09 14.51
CA THR A 56 -55.30 20.90 13.44
C THR A 56 -55.32 22.37 13.84
N PRO A 57 -54.22 23.11 13.88
CA PRO A 57 -54.24 24.54 14.04
C PRO A 57 -54.55 25.22 12.72
N ALA A 58 -55.42 26.25 12.74
CA ALA A 58 -55.79 27.10 11.63
C ALA A 58 -54.55 27.83 11.06
N VAL A 59 -54.38 27.76 9.75
CA VAL A 59 -53.30 28.42 9.02
C VAL A 59 -53.57 29.94 9.00
N ALA A 60 -52.78 30.68 9.77
CA ALA A 60 -52.71 32.15 9.63
C ALA A 60 -51.88 32.50 8.39
N ALA A 61 -52.41 33.36 7.52
CA ALA A 61 -51.77 33.80 6.28
C ALA A 61 -50.44 34.55 6.61
N VAL A 62 -49.34 34.00 6.11
CA VAL A 62 -48.01 34.62 6.21
C VAL A 62 -47.89 35.71 5.13
N PRO A 63 -47.46 36.94 5.45
CA PRO A 63 -47.19 37.96 4.44
C PRO A 63 -45.99 37.54 3.58
N ARG A 64 -46.09 37.73 2.27
CA ARG A 64 -45.04 37.43 1.28
C ARG A 64 -43.78 38.26 1.61
N PRO A 65 -42.60 37.62 1.65
CA PRO A 65 -41.34 38.38 1.80
C PRO A 65 -41.09 39.20 0.52
N VAL A 66 -40.87 40.51 0.70
CA VAL A 66 -40.32 41.39 -0.34
C VAL A 66 -38.87 41.00 -0.58
N THR A 67 -38.59 40.58 -1.79
CA THR A 67 -37.24 40.26 -2.25
C THR A 67 -36.42 41.53 -2.30
N PRO A 68 -35.30 41.69 -1.54
CA PRO A 68 -34.39 42.81 -1.74
C PRO A 68 -33.75 42.67 -3.13
N ALA A 69 -33.69 43.76 -3.88
CA ALA A 69 -32.99 43.83 -5.16
C ALA A 69 -31.51 43.45 -4.95
N ALA A 70 -31.08 42.40 -5.67
CA ALA A 70 -29.67 41.95 -5.65
C ALA A 70 -28.80 43.07 -6.24
N LEU A 71 -27.89 43.61 -5.43
CA LEU A 71 -26.79 44.45 -5.90
C LEU A 71 -25.89 43.60 -6.83
N PRO A 72 -25.39 44.12 -7.95
CA PRO A 72 -24.48 43.42 -8.81
C PRO A 72 -23.17 43.13 -8.05
N GLN A 73 -22.95 41.90 -7.65
CA GLN A 73 -21.66 41.46 -7.13
C GLN A 73 -20.68 41.29 -8.30
N THR A 74 -19.95 42.35 -8.61
CA THR A 74 -18.71 42.25 -9.40
C THR A 74 -17.59 41.74 -8.49
N GLY A 75 -17.75 40.51 -8.02
CA GLY A 75 -16.68 39.76 -7.37
C GLY A 75 -15.96 38.98 -8.46
N THR A 76 -14.82 39.48 -8.94
CA THR A 76 -13.83 38.65 -9.61
C THR A 76 -13.41 37.58 -8.59
N SER A 77 -14.03 36.40 -8.69
CA SER A 77 -13.57 35.21 -7.99
C SER A 77 -12.17 34.91 -8.53
N ASN A 78 -11.14 35.30 -7.79
CA ASN A 78 -9.79 34.77 -7.96
C ASN A 78 -9.82 33.31 -7.48
N ALA A 79 -10.56 32.45 -8.21
CA ALA A 79 -10.49 31.02 -8.00
C ALA A 79 -9.05 30.61 -8.33
N VAL A 80 -8.30 30.26 -7.30
CA VAL A 80 -6.98 29.64 -7.47
C VAL A 80 -7.19 28.42 -8.39
N PRO A 81 -6.47 28.32 -9.53
CA PRO A 81 -6.63 27.19 -10.42
C PRO A 81 -6.46 25.89 -9.62
N PRO A 82 -7.21 24.83 -9.94
CA PRO A 82 -7.01 23.55 -9.27
C PRO A 82 -5.55 23.11 -9.40
N ALA A 83 -4.96 22.66 -8.29
CA ALA A 83 -3.57 22.24 -8.25
C ALA A 83 -3.29 21.18 -9.32
N THR A 84 -2.27 21.41 -10.13
CA THR A 84 -1.88 20.46 -11.17
C THR A 84 -1.13 19.28 -10.55
N CYS A 85 -1.58 18.05 -10.83
CA CYS A 85 -0.89 16.84 -10.41
C CYS A 85 0.38 16.64 -11.24
N SER A 86 1.53 16.99 -10.67
CA SER A 86 2.85 16.79 -11.28
C SER A 86 3.93 16.58 -10.20
N ALA A 87 5.04 15.95 -10.61
CA ALA A 87 6.27 15.86 -9.84
C ALA A 87 7.45 15.70 -10.81
N PRO A 88 8.67 16.03 -10.40
CA PRO A 88 9.87 15.68 -11.16
C PRO A 88 9.91 14.18 -11.48
N THR A 89 10.27 13.84 -12.72
CA THR A 89 10.24 12.45 -13.21
C THR A 89 11.07 11.51 -12.34
N GLU A 90 12.20 11.96 -11.80
CA GLU A 90 13.08 11.18 -10.93
C GLU A 90 12.41 10.68 -9.64
N PHE A 91 11.28 11.24 -9.22
CA PHE A 91 10.56 10.78 -8.03
C PHE A 91 9.51 9.70 -8.32
N SER A 92 9.01 9.66 -9.55
CA SER A 92 8.00 8.68 -9.99
C SER A 92 8.56 7.63 -10.96
N HIS A 93 9.77 7.86 -11.50
CA HIS A 93 10.45 6.91 -12.37
C HIS A 93 10.84 5.64 -11.59
N LEU A 94 10.59 4.49 -12.20
CA LEU A 94 11.07 3.21 -11.70
C LEU A 94 12.35 2.85 -12.46
N ASP A 95 13.43 2.64 -11.73
CA ASP A 95 14.77 2.50 -12.29
C ASP A 95 14.96 1.23 -13.12
N ARG A 96 14.19 0.18 -12.77
CA ARG A 96 14.29 -1.16 -13.36
C ARG A 96 13.11 -1.49 -14.25
N PRO A 97 13.30 -2.33 -15.27
CA PRO A 97 12.18 -2.86 -16.05
C PRO A 97 11.33 -3.80 -15.20
N LEU A 98 10.02 -3.62 -15.21
CA LEU A 98 9.07 -4.54 -14.59
C LEU A 98 8.83 -5.73 -15.53
N ILE A 99 9.73 -6.71 -15.48
CA ILE A 99 9.82 -7.79 -16.49
C ILE A 99 8.58 -8.69 -16.50
N ARG A 100 8.07 -9.02 -15.33
CA ARG A 100 6.89 -9.90 -15.21
C ARG A 100 5.64 -9.19 -15.70
N THR A 101 5.48 -7.93 -15.30
CA THR A 101 4.42 -7.03 -15.75
C THR A 101 4.48 -6.82 -17.27
N ALA A 102 5.66 -6.53 -17.80
CA ALA A 102 5.89 -6.33 -19.22
C ALA A 102 5.48 -7.54 -20.07
N ARG A 103 5.84 -8.75 -19.62
CA ARG A 103 5.46 -10.00 -20.31
C ARG A 103 3.95 -10.19 -20.39
N ARG A 104 3.22 -9.92 -19.30
CA ARG A 104 1.76 -10.03 -19.27
C ARG A 104 1.10 -9.02 -20.21
N LEU A 105 1.58 -7.77 -20.17
CA LEU A 105 1.08 -6.73 -21.07
C LEU A 105 1.34 -7.06 -22.54
N ALA A 106 2.55 -7.53 -22.87
CA ALA A 106 2.90 -7.91 -24.25
C ALA A 106 2.13 -9.13 -24.75
N GLY A 107 1.85 -10.09 -23.86
CA GLY A 107 1.09 -11.32 -24.20
C GLY A 107 -0.42 -11.13 -24.23
N GLY A 108 -0.96 -9.97 -23.88
CA GLY A 108 -2.40 -9.76 -23.75
C GLY A 108 -3.05 -10.56 -22.61
N GLU A 109 -2.24 -11.02 -21.65
CA GLU A 109 -2.69 -11.87 -20.55
C GLU A 109 -3.15 -11.03 -19.34
N PRO A 110 -4.09 -11.54 -18.51
CA PRO A 110 -4.52 -10.83 -17.31
C PRO A 110 -3.35 -10.46 -16.38
N LEU A 111 -3.37 -9.24 -15.87
CA LEU A 111 -2.37 -8.69 -14.97
C LEU A 111 -2.98 -8.48 -13.58
N THR A 112 -2.47 -9.18 -12.58
CA THR A 112 -2.82 -8.99 -11.17
C THR A 112 -1.74 -8.20 -10.46
N ILE A 113 -2.12 -7.10 -9.84
CA ILE A 113 -1.28 -6.23 -9.01
C ILE A 113 -1.82 -6.31 -7.58
N VAL A 114 -0.97 -6.59 -6.61
CA VAL A 114 -1.33 -6.53 -5.20
C VAL A 114 -0.69 -5.31 -4.56
N ALA A 115 -1.51 -4.42 -4.00
CA ALA A 115 -1.07 -3.30 -3.18
C ALA A 115 -1.22 -3.67 -1.71
N ILE A 116 -0.11 -3.98 -1.05
CA ILE A 116 -0.06 -4.29 0.37
C ILE A 116 0.57 -3.13 1.14
N GLY A 117 0.05 -2.86 2.33
CA GLY A 117 0.48 -1.73 3.13
C GLY A 117 -0.42 -1.47 4.32
N SER A 118 -0.27 -0.31 4.91
CA SER A 118 -1.03 0.13 6.08
C SER A 118 -2.27 0.96 5.69
N SER A 119 -2.68 1.88 6.56
CA SER A 119 -3.83 2.77 6.38
C SER A 119 -3.77 3.61 5.10
N SER A 120 -2.57 4.05 4.67
CA SER A 120 -2.45 4.79 3.41
C SER A 120 -2.71 3.91 2.19
N THR A 121 -2.54 2.60 2.28
CA THR A 121 -2.93 1.67 1.23
C THR A 121 -4.41 1.32 1.33
N ALA A 122 -4.92 1.11 2.55
CA ALA A 122 -6.34 0.90 2.80
C ALA A 122 -7.22 2.04 2.27
N GLY A 123 -6.69 3.28 2.29
CA GLY A 123 -7.39 4.48 1.83
C GLY A 123 -7.93 5.34 2.96
N ALA A 124 -7.33 5.27 4.17
CA ALA A 124 -7.70 6.18 5.24
C ALA A 124 -7.50 7.64 4.81
N GLY A 125 -8.45 8.53 5.15
CA GLY A 125 -8.47 9.92 4.70
C GLY A 125 -9.12 10.15 3.33
N ALA A 126 -9.37 9.10 2.55
CA ALA A 126 -10.16 9.18 1.32
C ALA A 126 -11.67 9.27 1.62
N SER A 127 -12.43 9.89 0.72
CA SER A 127 -13.89 10.03 0.85
C SER A 127 -14.65 8.70 0.66
N SER A 128 -14.04 7.74 -0.03
CA SER A 128 -14.59 6.42 -0.28
C SER A 128 -13.46 5.42 -0.61
N PRO A 129 -13.73 4.09 -0.56
CA PRO A 129 -12.77 3.08 -1.00
C PRO A 129 -12.29 3.27 -2.44
N ASP A 130 -13.15 3.79 -3.33
CA ASP A 130 -12.82 4.07 -4.73
C ASP A 130 -11.86 5.26 -4.90
N ALA A 131 -11.72 6.10 -3.89
CA ALA A 131 -10.79 7.21 -3.87
C ALA A 131 -9.40 6.84 -3.33
N SER A 132 -9.20 5.61 -2.82
CA SER A 132 -7.88 5.10 -2.42
C SER A 132 -6.91 5.00 -3.59
N TYR A 133 -5.58 5.08 -3.34
CA TYR A 133 -4.63 5.00 -4.46
C TYR A 133 -4.68 3.66 -5.23
N PRO A 134 -4.92 2.49 -4.61
CA PRO A 134 -5.01 1.25 -5.40
C PRO A 134 -6.21 1.24 -6.35
N SER A 135 -7.37 1.76 -5.91
CA SER A 135 -8.56 1.88 -6.77
C SER A 135 -8.33 2.87 -7.91
N ARG A 136 -7.72 4.04 -7.61
CA ARG A 136 -7.35 5.04 -8.63
C ARG A 136 -6.30 4.51 -9.60
N LEU A 137 -5.33 3.72 -9.11
CA LEU A 137 -4.31 3.08 -9.94
C LEU A 137 -4.93 2.13 -10.96
N ALA A 138 -5.92 1.34 -10.56
CA ALA A 138 -6.64 0.47 -11.48
C ALA A 138 -7.28 1.26 -12.64
N VAL A 139 -7.90 2.41 -12.34
CA VAL A 139 -8.48 3.30 -13.34
C VAL A 139 -7.40 3.87 -14.27
N GLU A 140 -6.31 4.38 -13.71
CA GLU A 140 -5.20 4.98 -14.47
C GLU A 140 -4.50 3.96 -15.39
N LEU A 141 -4.28 2.74 -14.92
CA LEU A 141 -3.68 1.68 -15.73
C LEU A 141 -4.63 1.19 -16.83
N LYS A 142 -5.94 1.09 -16.55
CA LYS A 142 -6.92 0.73 -17.57
C LYS A 142 -7.03 1.77 -18.68
N GLN A 143 -6.86 3.06 -18.37
CA GLN A 143 -6.81 4.11 -19.39
C GLN A 143 -5.57 3.98 -20.29
N ARG A 144 -4.43 3.59 -19.75
CA ARG A 144 -3.16 3.40 -20.49
C ARG A 144 -3.15 2.11 -21.31
N PHE A 145 -3.80 1.09 -20.81
CA PHE A 145 -3.85 -0.25 -21.41
C PHE A 145 -5.31 -0.71 -21.56
N PRO A 146 -6.10 -0.07 -22.43
CA PRO A 146 -7.55 -0.26 -22.49
C PRO A 146 -7.99 -1.67 -22.88
N LEU A 147 -7.14 -2.42 -23.58
CA LEU A 147 -7.41 -3.81 -24.01
C LEU A 147 -6.97 -4.86 -23.00
N GLN A 148 -6.31 -4.43 -21.92
CA GLN A 148 -5.74 -5.33 -20.91
C GLN A 148 -6.70 -5.56 -19.76
N ALA A 149 -6.84 -6.82 -19.34
CA ALA A 149 -7.52 -7.15 -18.09
C ALA A 149 -6.54 -6.89 -16.92
N ILE A 150 -6.70 -5.77 -16.23
CA ILE A 150 -5.85 -5.38 -15.09
C ILE A 150 -6.70 -5.36 -13.83
N THR A 151 -6.24 -6.09 -12.81
CA THR A 151 -6.83 -6.10 -11.47
C THR A 151 -5.81 -5.55 -10.47
N VAL A 152 -6.22 -4.58 -9.66
CA VAL A 152 -5.42 -4.06 -8.54
C VAL A 152 -6.15 -4.44 -7.24
N LEU A 153 -5.54 -5.31 -6.47
CA LEU A 153 -6.09 -5.79 -5.19
C LEU A 153 -5.54 -4.93 -4.06
N ASN A 154 -6.45 -4.25 -3.34
CA ASN A 154 -6.09 -3.50 -2.15
C ASN A 154 -6.01 -4.46 -0.94
N ARG A 155 -4.80 -4.62 -0.39
CA ARG A 155 -4.48 -5.40 0.80
C ARG A 155 -3.90 -4.50 1.91
N GLY A 156 -4.38 -3.24 1.99
CA GLY A 156 -4.06 -2.32 3.09
C GLY A 156 -4.81 -2.69 4.36
N VAL A 157 -4.13 -2.65 5.50
CA VAL A 157 -4.72 -2.82 6.84
C VAL A 157 -4.26 -1.69 7.74
N ASN A 158 -5.21 -1.00 8.39
CA ASN A 158 -4.90 0.15 9.23
C ASN A 158 -3.99 -0.25 10.40
N GLY A 159 -2.92 0.50 10.57
CA GLY A 159 -2.02 0.30 11.70
C GLY A 159 -0.90 -0.72 11.46
N ASP A 160 -0.93 -1.49 10.37
CA ASP A 160 0.12 -2.48 10.09
C ASP A 160 1.50 -1.85 9.99
N GLU A 161 2.46 -2.52 10.60
CA GLU A 161 3.89 -2.35 10.39
C GLU A 161 4.43 -3.42 9.43
N THR A 162 5.72 -3.38 9.18
CA THR A 162 6.38 -4.30 8.23
C THR A 162 6.16 -5.77 8.63
N GLU A 163 6.30 -6.10 9.91
CA GLU A 163 6.10 -7.45 10.44
C GLU A 163 4.65 -7.93 10.29
N ASP A 164 3.67 -7.07 10.59
CA ASP A 164 2.25 -7.39 10.45
C ASP A 164 1.90 -7.70 8.98
N MET A 165 2.45 -6.92 8.04
CA MET A 165 2.28 -7.14 6.61
C MET A 165 2.90 -8.47 6.17
N MET A 166 4.12 -8.79 6.62
CA MET A 166 4.82 -10.05 6.32
C MET A 166 4.05 -11.25 6.84
N ALA A 167 3.49 -11.19 8.04
CA ALA A 167 2.68 -12.27 8.63
C ALA A 167 1.47 -12.67 7.77
N ARG A 168 1.02 -11.80 6.86
CA ARG A 168 -0.09 -12.06 5.94
C ARG A 168 0.29 -12.11 4.46
N PHE A 169 1.59 -12.18 4.12
CA PHE A 169 2.02 -12.34 2.72
C PHE A 169 1.45 -13.60 2.08
N ALA A 170 1.47 -14.73 2.78
CA ALA A 170 0.97 -15.98 2.25
C ALA A 170 -0.48 -15.89 1.76
N SER A 171 -1.38 -15.35 2.58
CA SER A 171 -2.82 -15.27 2.27
C SER A 171 -3.22 -14.00 1.50
N GLY A 172 -2.55 -12.88 1.74
CA GLY A 172 -2.92 -11.58 1.18
C GLY A 172 -2.21 -11.23 -0.12
N VAL A 173 -1.06 -11.86 -0.40
CA VAL A 173 -0.24 -11.56 -1.57
C VAL A 173 0.04 -12.81 -2.39
N ILE A 174 0.68 -13.83 -1.82
CA ILE A 174 1.19 -14.99 -2.57
C ILE A 174 0.04 -15.80 -3.15
N ALA A 175 -1.05 -16.00 -2.40
CA ALA A 175 -2.24 -16.71 -2.87
C ALA A 175 -2.92 -16.05 -4.09
N GLU A 176 -2.68 -14.77 -4.34
CA GLU A 176 -3.24 -14.03 -5.48
C GLU A 176 -2.40 -14.19 -6.76
N HIS A 177 -1.25 -14.85 -6.69
CA HIS A 177 -0.31 -15.05 -7.81
C HIS A 177 -0.01 -13.77 -8.60
N PRO A 178 0.38 -12.66 -7.92
CA PRO A 178 0.55 -11.36 -8.58
C PRO A 178 1.72 -11.36 -9.56
N GLN A 179 1.65 -10.47 -10.52
CA GLN A 179 2.79 -10.15 -11.37
C GLN A 179 3.54 -8.92 -10.89
N LEU A 180 2.87 -8.06 -10.12
CA LEU A 180 3.45 -6.89 -9.49
C LEU A 180 2.94 -6.77 -8.05
N VAL A 181 3.86 -6.54 -7.13
CA VAL A 181 3.55 -6.21 -5.73
C VAL A 181 3.98 -4.77 -5.46
N LEU A 182 3.05 -3.97 -4.98
CA LEU A 182 3.30 -2.62 -4.45
C LEU A 182 3.29 -2.73 -2.92
N TRP A 183 4.44 -2.52 -2.28
CA TRP A 183 4.56 -2.68 -0.83
C TRP A 183 4.85 -1.34 -0.15
N GLN A 184 3.84 -0.77 0.52
CA GLN A 184 3.97 0.48 1.27
C GLN A 184 4.40 0.19 2.70
N VAL A 185 5.54 0.77 3.14
CA VAL A 185 6.22 0.45 4.40
C VAL A 185 6.69 1.68 5.17
N GLY A 186 7.07 1.49 6.42
CA GLY A 186 7.86 2.40 7.25
C GLY A 186 7.05 3.45 8.04
N THR A 187 5.85 3.83 7.61
CA THR A 187 5.10 4.93 8.24
C THR A 187 4.77 4.66 9.72
N ASN A 188 4.21 3.48 10.03
CA ASN A 188 3.75 3.20 11.39
C ASN A 188 4.91 2.95 12.37
N SER A 189 6.01 2.38 11.91
CA SER A 189 7.22 2.21 12.72
C SER A 189 7.79 3.58 13.13
N VAL A 190 7.81 4.56 12.19
CA VAL A 190 8.18 5.94 12.50
C VAL A 190 7.20 6.59 13.49
N LEU A 191 5.89 6.44 13.27
CA LEU A 191 4.87 7.04 14.16
C LEU A 191 4.93 6.50 15.58
N ARG A 192 5.35 5.23 15.76
CA ARG A 192 5.51 4.57 17.06
C ARG A 192 6.90 4.72 17.66
N ASP A 193 7.78 5.48 17.02
CA ASP A 193 9.17 5.69 17.46
C ASP A 193 9.97 4.38 17.60
N HIS A 194 9.69 3.41 16.71
CA HIS A 194 10.41 2.15 16.70
C HIS A 194 11.81 2.31 16.10
N PRO A 195 12.82 1.58 16.63
CA PRO A 195 14.18 1.64 16.13
C PRO A 195 14.29 1.23 14.66
N LEU A 196 15.16 1.90 13.90
CA LEU A 196 15.33 1.62 12.46
C LEU A 196 16.00 0.26 12.19
N ALA A 197 16.92 -0.19 13.04
CA ALA A 197 17.72 -1.38 12.78
C ALA A 197 16.92 -2.68 12.61
N PRO A 198 15.94 -3.02 13.49
CA PRO A 198 15.08 -4.18 13.27
C PRO A 198 14.28 -4.10 11.97
N HIS A 199 13.75 -2.91 11.66
CA HIS A 199 12.98 -2.67 10.44
C HIS A 199 13.78 -2.97 9.16
N SER A 200 15.09 -2.66 9.15
CA SER A 200 15.96 -2.94 8.01
C SER A 200 16.06 -4.43 7.69
N ALA A 201 16.21 -5.27 8.71
CA ALA A 201 16.27 -6.72 8.53
C ALA A 201 14.94 -7.27 8.03
N GLN A 202 13.82 -6.90 8.65
CA GLN A 202 12.47 -7.30 8.25
C GLN A 202 12.16 -6.87 6.81
N LEU A 203 12.57 -5.66 6.43
CA LEU A 203 12.34 -5.16 5.07
C LEU A 203 13.06 -6.02 4.01
N ARG A 204 14.32 -6.39 4.25
CA ARG A 204 15.07 -7.28 3.33
C ARG A 204 14.45 -8.66 3.26
N GLU A 205 14.11 -9.26 4.39
CA GLU A 205 13.46 -10.57 4.46
C GLU A 205 12.13 -10.55 3.67
N GLY A 206 11.31 -9.54 3.89
CA GLY A 206 10.04 -9.40 3.15
C GLY A 206 10.24 -9.18 1.65
N ILE A 207 11.26 -8.41 1.23
CA ILE A 207 11.59 -8.25 -0.20
C ILE A 207 11.98 -9.60 -0.80
N ASP A 208 12.81 -10.40 -0.11
CA ASP A 208 13.25 -11.70 -0.61
C ASP A 208 12.07 -12.68 -0.73
N GLU A 209 11.16 -12.69 0.24
CA GLU A 209 9.93 -13.51 0.19
C GLU A 209 9.05 -13.11 -1.01
N LEU A 210 8.85 -11.82 -1.24
CA LEU A 210 8.07 -11.34 -2.39
C LEU A 210 8.76 -11.67 -3.73
N LYS A 211 10.07 -11.49 -3.84
CA LYS A 211 10.87 -11.84 -5.04
C LYS A 211 10.80 -13.33 -5.35
N ALA A 212 10.76 -14.20 -4.32
CA ALA A 212 10.65 -15.64 -4.48
C ALA A 212 9.37 -16.08 -5.20
N THR A 213 8.32 -15.24 -5.21
CA THR A 213 7.09 -15.48 -6.00
C THR A 213 7.30 -15.28 -7.51
N GLY A 214 8.39 -14.65 -7.91
CA GLY A 214 8.67 -14.24 -9.27
C GLY A 214 7.92 -12.98 -9.71
N ALA A 215 7.22 -12.29 -8.82
CA ALA A 215 6.58 -11.00 -9.10
C ALA A 215 7.63 -9.87 -9.18
N ASP A 216 7.32 -8.82 -9.94
CA ASP A 216 8.02 -7.55 -9.81
C ASP A 216 7.65 -6.91 -8.46
N VAL A 217 8.58 -6.24 -7.79
CA VAL A 217 8.35 -5.60 -6.48
C VAL A 217 8.69 -4.12 -6.57
N VAL A 218 7.76 -3.28 -6.11
CA VAL A 218 7.95 -1.83 -5.97
C VAL A 218 7.63 -1.45 -4.53
N LEU A 219 8.60 -0.90 -3.83
CA LEU A 219 8.39 -0.30 -2.52
C LEU A 219 7.75 1.08 -2.65
N ILE A 220 6.98 1.47 -1.64
CA ILE A 220 6.44 2.83 -1.51
C ILE A 220 6.82 3.32 -0.12
N ASP A 221 7.62 4.39 -0.07
CA ASP A 221 8.10 5.00 1.17
C ASP A 221 7.00 5.79 1.92
N PRO A 222 7.26 6.28 3.17
CA PRO A 222 6.30 7.08 3.93
C PRO A 222 5.77 8.30 3.17
N GLN A 223 4.60 8.79 3.57
CA GLN A 223 4.06 10.07 3.09
C GLN A 223 4.76 11.26 3.76
N TYR A 224 4.94 12.36 3.01
CA TYR A 224 5.35 13.65 3.54
C TYR A 224 4.13 14.37 4.12
N ALA A 225 3.86 14.14 5.43
CA ALA A 225 2.69 14.64 6.12
C ALA A 225 3.06 15.16 7.51
N PRO A 226 2.32 16.17 8.07
CA PRO A 226 2.68 16.82 9.34
C PRO A 226 3.01 15.85 10.48
N LYS A 227 2.19 14.82 10.70
CA LYS A 227 2.43 13.82 11.77
C LYS A 227 3.63 12.92 11.55
N VAL A 228 4.05 12.72 10.31
CA VAL A 228 5.27 11.99 9.97
C VAL A 228 6.49 12.88 10.16
N LEU A 229 6.41 14.14 9.73
CA LEU A 229 7.54 15.08 9.73
C LEU A 229 8.02 15.46 11.13
N VAL A 230 7.16 15.38 12.15
CA VAL A 230 7.56 15.69 13.54
C VAL A 230 8.35 14.57 14.19
N LYS A 231 8.49 13.41 13.51
CA LYS A 231 9.25 12.27 14.01
C LYS A 231 10.70 12.33 13.56
N SER A 232 11.64 12.24 14.52
CA SER A 232 13.09 12.35 14.29
C SER A 232 13.63 11.27 13.35
N GLU A 233 13.05 10.06 13.41
CA GLU A 233 13.49 8.91 12.62
C GLU A 233 12.99 8.91 11.17
N THR A 234 12.14 9.88 10.77
CA THR A 234 11.58 9.93 9.41
C THR A 234 12.65 9.98 8.32
N PRO A 235 13.68 10.84 8.38
CA PRO A 235 14.71 10.86 7.34
C PRO A 235 15.46 9.53 7.24
N GLY A 236 15.85 8.96 8.38
CA GLY A 236 16.54 7.66 8.43
C GLY A 236 15.70 6.52 7.87
N MET A 237 14.39 6.51 8.11
CA MET A 237 13.47 5.52 7.54
C MET A 237 13.39 5.62 6.01
N VAL A 238 13.25 6.83 5.48
CA VAL A 238 13.22 7.07 4.02
C VAL A 238 14.52 6.62 3.36
N GLU A 239 15.67 6.96 3.95
CA GLU A 239 16.98 6.53 3.47
C GLU A 239 17.15 5.00 3.54
N GLN A 240 16.72 4.38 4.62
CA GLN A 240 16.79 2.94 4.80
C GLN A 240 15.97 2.17 3.77
N ILE A 241 14.75 2.62 3.46
CA ILE A 241 13.90 2.01 2.43
C ILE A 241 14.55 2.17 1.06
N ALA A 242 15.13 3.33 0.76
CA ALA A 242 15.83 3.57 -0.50
C ALA A 242 17.10 2.70 -0.63
N ALA A 243 17.85 2.53 0.46
CA ALA A 243 19.01 1.64 0.50
C ALA A 243 18.62 0.18 0.27
N ALA A 244 17.59 -0.31 0.96
CA ALA A 244 17.08 -1.67 0.80
C ALA A 244 16.58 -1.93 -0.64
N ALA A 245 15.83 -1.01 -1.24
CA ALA A 245 15.40 -1.13 -2.63
C ALA A 245 16.58 -1.28 -3.59
N LYS A 246 17.62 -0.47 -3.39
CA LYS A 246 18.84 -0.52 -4.20
C LYS A 246 19.63 -1.82 -4.00
N GLU A 247 19.85 -2.23 -2.75
CA GLU A 247 20.62 -3.42 -2.38
C GLU A 247 19.93 -4.70 -2.87
N GLU A 248 18.62 -4.79 -2.66
CA GLU A 248 17.79 -5.93 -3.04
C GLU A 248 17.36 -5.92 -4.52
N ASN A 249 17.78 -4.90 -5.25
CA ASN A 249 17.51 -4.78 -6.69
C ASN A 249 16.01 -4.76 -7.02
N VAL A 250 15.21 -4.05 -6.22
CA VAL A 250 13.78 -3.75 -6.45
C VAL A 250 13.57 -2.26 -6.69
N ASP A 251 12.39 -1.88 -7.15
CA ASP A 251 12.07 -0.48 -7.40
C ASP A 251 11.52 0.23 -6.17
N LEU A 252 11.61 1.55 -6.18
CA LEU A 252 11.05 2.44 -5.16
C LEU A 252 10.27 3.58 -5.82
N PHE A 253 8.98 3.66 -5.53
CA PHE A 253 8.20 4.86 -5.77
C PHE A 253 8.39 5.83 -4.60
N ARG A 254 9.09 6.94 -4.85
CA ARG A 254 9.53 7.93 -3.85
C ARG A 254 8.38 8.87 -3.47
N ARG A 255 7.33 8.32 -2.83
CA ARG A 255 6.14 9.08 -2.43
C ARG A 255 6.50 10.25 -1.51
N PHE A 256 7.45 10.07 -0.58
CA PHE A 256 7.93 11.13 0.30
C PHE A 256 8.49 12.31 -0.51
N ALA A 257 9.33 12.05 -1.48
CA ALA A 257 9.92 13.08 -2.32
C ALA A 257 8.88 13.77 -3.22
N VAL A 258 7.93 13.02 -3.78
CA VAL A 258 6.80 13.56 -4.54
C VAL A 258 6.01 14.56 -3.71
N MET A 259 5.57 14.15 -2.51
CA MET A 259 4.74 15.00 -1.65
C MET A 259 5.53 16.17 -1.06
N ARG A 260 6.83 15.99 -0.78
CA ARG A 260 7.74 17.08 -0.39
C ARG A 260 7.85 18.14 -1.48
N ASN A 261 7.97 17.71 -2.74
CA ASN A 261 8.01 18.63 -3.88
C ASN A 261 6.71 19.45 -4.00
N TRP A 262 5.55 18.84 -3.76
CA TRP A 262 4.30 19.56 -3.75
C TRP A 262 4.30 20.67 -2.70
N PHE A 263 4.78 20.40 -1.49
CA PHE A 263 4.79 21.37 -0.41
C PHE A 263 5.90 22.41 -0.56
N GLU A 264 7.17 21.96 -0.70
CA GLU A 264 8.33 22.85 -0.62
C GLU A 264 8.60 23.61 -1.94
N VAL A 265 8.34 22.99 -3.10
CA VAL A 265 8.69 23.56 -4.41
C VAL A 265 7.47 24.14 -5.11
N GLN A 266 6.35 23.40 -5.13
CA GLN A 266 5.12 23.89 -5.77
C GLN A 266 4.29 24.76 -4.83
N HIS A 267 4.69 24.87 -3.56
CA HIS A 267 4.03 25.68 -2.52
C HIS A 267 2.55 25.30 -2.32
N LEU A 268 2.17 24.05 -2.55
CA LEU A 268 0.84 23.56 -2.24
C LEU A 268 0.68 23.40 -0.72
N PRO A 269 -0.35 23.99 -0.10
CA PRO A 269 -0.59 23.76 1.32
C PRO A 269 -0.96 22.30 1.58
N PHE A 270 -0.64 21.77 2.76
CA PHE A 270 -0.96 20.37 3.12
C PHE A 270 -2.41 19.99 2.87
N GLY A 271 -3.36 20.89 3.14
CA GLY A 271 -4.78 20.63 2.91
C GLY A 271 -5.16 20.32 1.46
N THR A 272 -4.27 20.59 0.47
CA THR A 272 -4.47 20.19 -0.92
C THR A 272 -4.35 18.69 -1.10
N PHE A 273 -3.47 18.02 -0.36
CA PHE A 273 -3.12 16.60 -0.58
C PHE A 273 -3.13 15.72 0.68
N VAL A 274 -3.24 16.35 1.88
CA VAL A 274 -3.36 15.67 3.17
C VAL A 274 -4.73 15.96 3.77
N SER A 275 -5.36 14.94 4.34
CA SER A 275 -6.64 15.05 5.03
C SER A 275 -6.52 15.87 6.34
N PRO A 276 -7.61 16.34 6.94
CA PRO A 276 -7.57 17.14 8.17
C PRO A 276 -6.91 16.45 9.36
N ASP A 277 -6.72 15.12 9.31
CA ASP A 277 -6.04 14.38 10.37
C ASP A 277 -4.52 14.62 10.42
N GLY A 278 -3.96 15.31 9.42
CA GLY A 278 -2.54 15.64 9.33
C GLY A 278 -1.61 14.44 9.07
N LEU A 279 -2.16 13.31 8.64
CA LEU A 279 -1.41 12.07 8.38
C LEU A 279 -1.71 11.48 7.00
N HIS A 280 -2.98 11.17 6.73
CA HIS A 280 -3.39 10.46 5.54
C HIS A 280 -3.59 11.43 4.36
N MET A 281 -3.44 10.91 3.16
CA MET A 281 -3.79 11.67 1.96
C MET A 281 -5.31 11.84 1.85
N ASN A 282 -5.74 12.93 1.24
CA ASN A 282 -7.12 13.12 0.79
C ASN A 282 -7.28 12.59 -0.65
N ASP A 283 -8.47 12.73 -1.24
CA ASP A 283 -8.78 12.24 -2.58
C ASP A 283 -7.84 12.77 -3.66
N TRP A 284 -7.47 14.07 -3.57
CA TRP A 284 -6.53 14.65 -4.53
C TRP A 284 -5.14 14.03 -4.41
N GLY A 285 -4.64 13.88 -3.19
CA GLY A 285 -3.34 13.28 -2.90
C GLY A 285 -3.27 11.83 -3.40
N TYR A 286 -4.29 11.03 -3.09
CA TYR A 286 -4.39 9.65 -3.56
C TYR A 286 -4.48 9.55 -5.09
N ALA A 287 -5.30 10.39 -5.73
CA ALA A 287 -5.44 10.39 -7.19
C ALA A 287 -4.12 10.78 -7.88
N CYS A 288 -3.41 11.78 -7.34
CA CYS A 288 -2.15 12.21 -7.91
C CYS A 288 -1.05 11.16 -7.73
N VAL A 289 -0.91 10.56 -6.55
CA VAL A 289 0.01 9.43 -6.32
C VAL A 289 -0.29 8.28 -7.28
N ALA A 290 -1.56 7.90 -7.43
CA ALA A 290 -1.96 6.83 -8.35
C ALA A 290 -1.59 7.14 -9.81
N LYS A 291 -1.82 8.36 -10.27
CA LYS A 291 -1.47 8.80 -11.62
C LYS A 291 0.04 8.74 -11.88
N LEU A 292 0.86 9.26 -10.94
CA LEU A 292 2.31 9.25 -11.05
C LEU A 292 2.86 7.81 -11.00
N LEU A 293 2.36 6.99 -10.08
CA LEU A 293 2.73 5.58 -9.98
C LEU A 293 2.35 4.79 -11.25
N ALA A 294 1.15 5.03 -11.81
CA ALA A 294 0.73 4.42 -13.06
C ALA A 294 1.65 4.80 -14.24
N THR A 295 2.15 6.05 -14.25
CA THR A 295 3.11 6.50 -15.26
C THR A 295 4.42 5.73 -15.11
N GLY A 296 5.00 5.65 -13.90
CA GLY A 296 6.22 4.91 -13.64
C GLY A 296 6.09 3.41 -13.99
N ILE A 297 4.98 2.78 -13.61
CA ILE A 297 4.70 1.36 -13.94
C ILE A 297 4.62 1.19 -15.47
N ALA A 298 3.88 2.05 -16.18
CA ALA A 298 3.72 1.94 -17.62
C ALA A 298 5.08 2.12 -18.35
N GLU A 299 5.87 3.10 -17.96
CA GLU A 299 7.21 3.33 -18.52
C GLU A 299 8.14 2.13 -18.25
N ALA A 300 8.18 1.62 -17.03
CA ALA A 300 9.04 0.49 -16.67
C ALA A 300 8.61 -0.83 -17.34
N ALA A 301 7.31 -1.03 -17.53
CA ALA A 301 6.77 -2.22 -18.17
C ALA A 301 6.86 -2.20 -19.71
N THR A 302 7.03 -1.03 -20.31
CA THR A 302 7.18 -0.88 -21.79
C THR A 302 8.61 -0.56 -22.22
N ARG A 303 9.53 -0.41 -21.27
CA ARG A 303 10.95 -0.15 -21.56
C ARG A 303 11.56 -1.37 -22.27
N PRO A 304 12.28 -1.15 -23.39
CA PRO A 304 13.02 -2.22 -24.06
C PRO A 304 14.00 -2.88 -23.07
N VAL A 305 13.86 -4.17 -22.85
CA VAL A 305 14.88 -4.95 -22.13
C VAL A 305 16.02 -5.16 -23.14
N ALA A 306 17.20 -4.58 -22.86
CA ALA A 306 18.36 -4.88 -23.68
C ALA A 306 18.55 -6.40 -23.69
N SER A 307 18.43 -7.01 -24.87
CA SER A 307 18.72 -8.43 -25.04
C SER A 307 20.17 -8.63 -24.63
N ALA A 308 20.43 -9.36 -23.56
CA ALA A 308 21.75 -9.84 -23.27
C ALA A 308 22.10 -10.79 -24.44
N HIS A 309 22.82 -10.26 -25.43
CA HIS A 309 23.43 -11.11 -26.46
C HIS A 309 24.42 -12.01 -25.72
N ALA A 310 24.04 -13.29 -25.59
CA ALA A 310 24.96 -14.32 -25.18
C ALA A 310 26.13 -14.33 -26.21
N HIS A 311 27.30 -13.95 -25.72
CA HIS A 311 28.58 -14.18 -26.38
C HIS A 311 29.14 -15.52 -25.92
#